data_75bc990bf7ee16d88f960a9bd214253d
#
_entry.id   75bc990bf7ee16d88f960a9bd214253d
#
_cell.length_a   1.000
_cell.length_b   1.000
_cell.length_c   1.000
_cell.angle_alpha   90.00
_cell.angle_beta   90.00
_cell.angle_gamma   90.00
#
_symmetry.space_group_name_H-M   'P 1'
#
loop_
_entity.id
_entity.type
_entity.pdbx_description
1 polymer ?
#
loop_
_entity_poly.entity_id
_entity_poly.type
_entity_poly.pdbx_seq_one_letter_code
_entity_poly.pdbx_strand_id
1 'polypeptide(L)'
;VQTCALPIWSGGGTVRRVEVSTDGGRSWKDARLQEPILRLAHVRFRFDWFWDGAETVIQSRCTDDQGETQLSVMELYKAWGYTEYKSLDKSRAIHFNAIQPWRIAKDGSVTDAMFA
;
A
#
# COMPACT_ATOMS: atom_id res chain seq x y z
N VAL A 1 4.01 -17.29 -0.78
CA VAL A 1 3.17 -16.57 -1.76
C VAL A 1 2.16 -15.75 -1.01
N GLN A 2 2.20 -14.46 -1.22
CA GLN A 2 1.24 -13.56 -0.62
C GLN A 2 0.33 -12.99 -1.70
N THR A 3 -0.99 -13.09 -1.49
CA THR A 3 -1.98 -12.49 -2.38
C THR A 3 -2.71 -11.39 -1.64
N CYS A 4 -2.64 -10.17 -2.15
CA CYS A 4 -3.40 -9.03 -1.63
C CYS A 4 -4.33 -8.48 -2.69
N ALA A 5 -5.54 -8.11 -2.27
CA ALA A 5 -6.42 -7.27 -3.07
C ALA A 5 -6.26 -5.83 -2.61
N LEU A 6 -5.81 -4.96 -3.49
CA LEU A 6 -5.78 -3.53 -3.21
C LEU A 6 -7.03 -2.89 -3.77
N PRO A 7 -7.83 -2.22 -2.93
CA PRO A 7 -8.78 -1.26 -3.43
C PRO A 7 -7.97 -0.04 -3.90
N ILE A 8 -7.61 -0.04 -5.17
CA ILE A 8 -6.93 1.10 -5.74
C ILE A 8 -7.97 2.00 -6.36
N TRP A 9 -8.13 3.11 -5.74
CA TRP A 9 -8.84 4.21 -6.32
C TRP A 9 -7.82 5.28 -6.73
N SER A 10 -7.42 5.28 -7.98
CA SER A 10 -6.85 6.46 -8.61
C SER A 10 -7.98 7.13 -9.37
N GLY A 11 -8.13 8.42 -9.24
CA GLY A 11 -9.26 9.19 -9.77
C GLY A 11 -9.58 9.07 -11.25
N GLY A 12 -9.52 7.88 -11.83
CA GLY A 12 -9.90 7.62 -13.21
C GLY A 12 -8.99 6.69 -13.99
N GLY A 13 -8.06 6.02 -13.33
CA GLY A 13 -7.09 5.19 -14.00
C GLY A 13 -7.23 3.68 -13.80
N THR A 14 -6.47 2.95 -14.57
CA THR A 14 -6.26 1.52 -14.43
C THR A 14 -4.95 1.31 -13.68
N VAL A 15 -4.91 0.31 -12.80
CA VAL A 15 -3.66 -0.08 -12.15
C VAL A 15 -2.69 -0.63 -13.18
N ARG A 16 -1.52 -0.03 -13.29
CA ARG A 16 -0.46 -0.46 -14.19
C ARG A 16 0.60 -1.29 -13.52
N ARG A 17 0.91 -0.94 -12.28
CA ARG A 17 2.03 -1.52 -11.55
C ARG A 17 1.70 -1.61 -10.07
N VAL A 18 2.07 -2.72 -9.46
CA VAL A 18 2.08 -2.87 -8.02
C VAL A 18 3.48 -3.25 -7.59
N GLU A 19 4.00 -2.56 -6.60
CA GLU A 19 5.28 -2.84 -5.99
C GLU A 19 5.09 -3.23 -4.52
N VAL A 20 5.93 -4.13 -4.04
CA VAL A 20 5.94 -4.59 -2.65
C VAL A 20 7.28 -4.24 -2.02
N SER A 21 7.23 -3.71 -0.81
CA SER A 21 8.39 -3.56 0.06
C SER A 21 8.27 -4.52 1.24
N THR A 22 9.37 -5.17 1.56
CA THR A 22 9.48 -6.07 2.72
C THR A 22 10.45 -5.55 3.78
N ASP A 23 10.89 -4.31 3.64
CA ASP A 23 11.88 -3.68 4.50
C ASP A 23 11.46 -2.29 5.00
N GLY A 24 10.16 -2.07 5.12
CA GLY A 24 9.61 -0.81 5.63
C GLY A 24 9.62 0.34 4.64
N GLY A 25 9.68 0.07 3.34
CA GLY A 25 9.67 1.08 2.29
C GLY A 25 11.04 1.52 1.81
N ARG A 26 12.12 0.85 2.23
CA ARG A 26 13.48 1.17 1.81
C ARG A 26 13.78 0.72 0.40
N SER A 27 13.25 -0.44 0.02
CA SER A 27 13.34 -0.97 -1.34
C SER A 27 12.00 -1.49 -1.81
N TRP A 28 11.78 -1.49 -3.13
CA TRP A 28 10.53 -1.87 -3.75
C TRP A 28 10.82 -2.84 -4.90
N LYS A 29 9.98 -3.86 -5.03
CA LYS A 29 10.06 -4.84 -6.10
C LYS A 29 8.69 -5.02 -6.74
N ASP A 30 8.67 -5.27 -8.04
CA ASP A 30 7.44 -5.50 -8.77
C ASP A 30 6.73 -6.77 -8.31
N ALA A 31 5.41 -6.65 -8.12
CA ALA A 31 4.51 -7.78 -7.92
C ALA A 31 3.86 -8.16 -9.25
N ARG A 32 3.36 -9.40 -9.32
CA ARG A 32 2.62 -9.87 -10.49
C ARG A 32 1.16 -9.53 -10.36
N LEU A 33 0.61 -8.86 -11.35
CA LEU A 33 -0.81 -8.55 -11.41
C LEU A 33 -1.59 -9.75 -11.91
N GLN A 34 -2.74 -10.02 -11.28
CA GLN A 34 -3.65 -11.06 -11.72
C GLN A 34 -4.69 -10.47 -12.68
N GLU A 35 -4.78 -11.05 -13.87
CA GLU A 35 -5.80 -10.64 -14.85
C GLU A 35 -7.18 -11.24 -14.50
N PRO A 36 -8.27 -10.59 -14.92
CA PRO A 36 -8.31 -9.36 -15.74
C PRO A 36 -8.05 -8.11 -14.91
N ILE A 37 -7.38 -7.12 -15.53
CA ILE A 37 -7.12 -5.81 -14.96
C ILE A 37 -8.16 -4.85 -15.53
N LEU A 38 -9.15 -4.50 -14.72
CA LEU A 38 -10.26 -3.64 -15.13
C LEU A 38 -10.07 -2.24 -14.58
N ARG A 39 -10.53 -1.26 -15.34
CA ARG A 39 -10.52 0.14 -14.92
C ARG A 39 -11.42 0.33 -13.69
N LEU A 40 -10.96 1.13 -12.72
CA LEU A 40 -11.67 1.45 -11.48
C LEU A 40 -12.10 0.22 -10.68
N ALA A 41 -11.38 -0.87 -10.81
CA ALA A 41 -11.66 -2.12 -10.11
C ALA A 41 -10.51 -2.53 -9.21
N HIS A 42 -10.81 -3.37 -8.23
CA HIS A 42 -9.79 -4.02 -7.43
C HIS A 42 -8.90 -4.90 -8.29
N VAL A 43 -7.60 -4.83 -8.08
CA VAL A 43 -6.62 -5.68 -8.75
C VAL A 43 -5.96 -6.57 -7.71
N ARG A 44 -5.93 -7.86 -7.99
CA ARG A 44 -5.16 -8.80 -7.18
C ARG A 44 -3.74 -8.86 -7.71
N PHE A 45 -2.79 -8.98 -6.80
CA PHE A 45 -1.40 -9.19 -7.15
C PHE A 45 -0.79 -10.28 -6.30
N ARG A 46 0.31 -10.85 -6.77
CA ARG A 46 1.06 -11.88 -6.07
C ARG A 46 2.52 -11.47 -6.01
N PHE A 47 3.12 -11.74 -4.85
CA PHE A 47 4.52 -11.48 -4.60
C PHE A 47 5.10 -12.64 -3.79
N ASP A 48 6.12 -13.29 -4.35
CA ASP A 48 6.82 -14.39 -3.67
C ASP A 48 7.89 -13.79 -2.75
N TRP A 49 7.86 -14.18 -1.50
CA TRP A 49 8.76 -13.67 -0.49
C TRP A 49 9.14 -14.76 0.50
N PHE A 50 10.44 -14.87 0.78
CA PHE A 50 10.96 -15.71 1.84
C PHE A 50 11.18 -14.86 3.09
N TRP A 51 10.37 -15.10 4.11
CA TRP A 51 10.52 -14.44 5.38
C TRP A 51 11.62 -15.13 6.20
N ASP A 52 12.59 -14.35 6.70
CA ASP A 52 13.71 -14.83 7.51
C ASP A 52 13.38 -14.98 9.00
N GLY A 53 12.14 -14.69 9.41
CA GLY A 53 11.70 -14.75 10.80
C GLY A 53 11.98 -13.48 11.61
N ALA A 54 12.65 -12.49 11.05
CA ALA A 54 12.87 -11.21 11.72
C ALA A 54 11.63 -10.32 11.63
N GLU A 55 11.44 -9.47 12.65
CA GLU A 55 10.41 -8.44 12.60
C GLU A 55 10.65 -7.50 11.41
N THR A 56 9.60 -7.24 10.66
CA THR A 56 9.67 -6.33 9.52
C THR A 56 8.33 -5.65 9.26
N VAL A 57 8.34 -4.65 8.40
CA VAL A 57 7.12 -4.00 7.91
C VAL A 57 7.01 -4.27 6.42
N ILE A 58 5.90 -4.87 6.02
CA ILE A 58 5.57 -5.06 4.61
C ILE A 58 4.53 -4.06 4.18
N GLN A 59 4.64 -3.61 2.95
CA GLN A 59 3.67 -2.68 2.36
C GLN A 59 3.66 -2.83 0.84
N SER A 60 2.56 -2.41 0.25
CA SER A 60 2.40 -2.41 -1.20
C SER A 60 1.94 -1.04 -1.66
N ARG A 61 2.33 -0.67 -2.87
CA ARG A 61 1.87 0.55 -3.51
C ARG A 61 1.56 0.29 -4.98
N CYS A 62 0.65 1.07 -5.51
CA CYS A 62 0.32 0.98 -6.92
C CYS A 62 0.67 2.25 -7.68
N THR A 63 0.85 2.08 -8.97
CA THR A 63 0.97 3.16 -9.94
C THR A 63 -0.12 2.96 -10.99
N ASP A 64 -0.83 4.03 -11.33
CA ASP A 64 -1.88 4.00 -12.33
C ASP A 64 -1.36 4.28 -13.76
N ASP A 65 -2.27 4.27 -14.73
CA ASP A 65 -1.94 4.52 -16.12
C ASP A 65 -1.62 5.99 -16.42
N GLN A 66 -1.85 6.90 -15.47
CA GLN A 66 -1.42 8.30 -15.55
C GLN A 66 -0.01 8.50 -14.99
N GLY A 67 0.63 7.45 -14.48
CA GLY A 67 1.93 7.51 -13.85
C GLY A 67 1.92 7.97 -12.39
N GLU A 68 0.74 8.12 -11.77
CA GLU A 68 0.63 8.50 -10.38
C GLU A 68 0.81 7.30 -9.47
N THR A 69 1.70 7.44 -8.50
CA THR A 69 2.00 6.42 -7.50
C THR A 69 1.33 6.76 -6.18
N GLN A 70 0.79 5.74 -5.54
CA GLN A 70 0.16 5.85 -4.22
C GLN A 70 1.13 6.44 -3.19
N LEU A 71 0.64 7.39 -2.41
CA LEU A 71 1.43 8.10 -1.41
C LEU A 71 1.44 7.37 -0.07
N SER A 72 2.51 7.54 0.70
CA SER A 72 2.50 7.19 2.12
C SER A 72 1.52 8.09 2.89
N VAL A 73 1.16 7.70 4.11
CA VAL A 73 0.27 8.51 4.94
C VAL A 73 0.84 9.91 5.21
N MET A 74 2.16 10.00 5.41
CA MET A 74 2.82 11.30 5.66
C MET A 74 2.82 12.19 4.43
N GLU A 75 3.08 11.62 3.26
CA GLU A 75 3.04 12.34 1.99
C GLU A 75 1.63 12.83 1.67
N LEU A 76 0.64 11.98 1.94
CA LEU A 76 -0.77 12.31 1.72
C LEU A 76 -1.20 13.47 2.62
N TYR A 77 -0.80 13.47 3.89
CA TYR A 77 -1.10 14.58 4.81
C TYR A 77 -0.46 15.88 4.37
N LYS A 78 0.79 15.84 3.92
CA LYS A 78 1.45 17.03 3.37
C LYS A 78 0.72 17.56 2.14
N ALA A 79 0.28 16.67 1.25
CA ALA A 79 -0.48 17.06 0.06
C ALA A 79 -1.82 17.72 0.42
N TRP A 80 -2.43 17.34 1.53
CA TRP A 80 -3.67 17.93 2.03
C TRP A 80 -3.46 19.17 2.91
N GLY A 81 -2.20 19.57 3.17
CA GLY A 81 -1.87 20.75 3.96
C GLY A 81 -1.88 20.53 5.47
N TYR A 82 -1.91 19.30 5.95
CA TYR A 82 -1.83 18.98 7.37
C TYR A 82 -0.38 18.91 7.84
N THR A 83 -0.11 19.47 9.01
CA THR A 83 1.22 19.44 9.63
C THR A 83 1.41 18.27 10.58
N GLU A 84 0.33 17.69 11.08
CA GLU A 84 0.34 16.57 12.02
C GLU A 84 -0.67 15.49 11.61
N TYR A 85 -0.21 14.24 11.53
CA TYR A 85 -1.07 13.14 11.14
C TYR A 85 -2.14 12.76 12.18
N LYS A 86 -1.94 13.16 13.43
CA LYS A 86 -2.92 12.94 14.50
C LYS A 86 -4.18 13.80 14.38
N SER A 87 -4.12 14.83 13.57
CA SER A 87 -5.25 15.76 13.39
C SER A 87 -6.32 15.24 12.42
N LEU A 88 -6.05 14.14 11.70
CA LEU A 88 -7.00 13.60 10.75
C LEU A 88 -7.95 12.62 11.41
N ASP A 89 -9.23 12.97 11.41
CA ASP A 89 -10.29 12.03 11.72
C ASP A 89 -10.56 11.14 10.50
N LYS A 90 -10.17 9.88 10.59
CA LYS A 90 -10.39 8.89 9.53
C LYS A 90 -11.85 8.79 9.09
N SER A 91 -12.80 9.06 10.00
CA SER A 91 -14.23 8.98 9.70
C SER A 91 -14.68 10.03 8.68
N ARG A 92 -13.90 11.08 8.52
CA ARG A 92 -14.17 12.18 7.56
C ARG A 92 -13.41 12.04 6.25
N ALA A 93 -12.47 11.12 6.18
CA ALA A 93 -11.69 10.89 4.96
C ALA A 93 -12.48 9.97 4.01
N ILE A 94 -13.20 10.55 3.07
CA ILE A 94 -13.99 9.80 2.08
C ILE A 94 -13.08 9.01 1.13
N HIS A 95 -11.85 9.50 0.90
CA HIS A 95 -10.89 8.92 -0.05
C HIS A 95 -9.51 8.80 0.61
N PHE A 96 -9.38 7.87 1.52
CA PHE A 96 -8.11 7.57 2.17
C PHE A 96 -7.46 6.36 1.48
N ASN A 97 -6.54 6.62 0.56
CA ASN A 97 -5.85 5.60 -0.22
C ASN A 97 -4.33 5.58 0.00
N ALA A 98 -3.88 5.93 1.18
CA ALA A 98 -2.47 5.87 1.54
C ALA A 98 -1.96 4.43 1.52
N ILE A 99 -0.65 4.28 1.30
CA ILE A 99 0.05 3.00 1.46
C ILE A 99 -0.24 2.45 2.85
N GLN A 100 -0.69 1.19 2.92
CA GLN A 100 -0.97 0.51 4.19
C GLN A 100 0.23 -0.33 4.61
N PRO A 101 0.94 0.05 5.67
CA PRO A 101 2.00 -0.78 6.23
C PRO A 101 1.44 -1.83 7.20
N TRP A 102 2.02 -3.03 7.15
CA TRP A 102 1.72 -4.13 8.04
C TRP A 102 2.99 -4.57 8.76
N ARG A 103 2.96 -4.60 10.07
CA ARG A 103 4.07 -5.13 10.87
C ARG A 103 3.92 -6.64 11.02
N ILE A 104 4.98 -7.36 10.71
CA ILE A 104 5.11 -8.79 10.98
C ILE A 104 6.07 -8.93 12.16
N ALA A 105 5.56 -9.43 13.29
CA ALA A 105 6.37 -9.69 14.47
C ALA A 105 7.11 -11.03 14.34
N LYS A 106 8.10 -11.25 15.21
CA LYS A 106 8.91 -12.48 15.21
C LYS A 106 8.09 -13.75 15.39
N ASP A 107 6.94 -13.67 16.08
CA ASP A 107 6.03 -14.80 16.28
C ASP A 107 5.09 -15.05 15.07
N GLY A 108 5.22 -14.26 14.01
CA GLY A 108 4.39 -14.34 12.82
C GLY A 108 3.09 -13.57 12.89
N SER A 109 2.78 -12.89 13.99
CA SER A 109 1.58 -12.05 14.08
C SER A 109 1.70 -10.83 13.18
N VAL A 110 0.57 -10.42 12.60
CA VAL A 110 0.50 -9.29 11.67
C VAL A 110 -0.43 -8.23 12.25
N THR A 111 0.06 -6.99 12.33
CA THR A 111 -0.70 -5.86 12.88
C THR A 111 -0.63 -4.65 11.94
N ASP A 112 -1.68 -3.83 11.99
CA ASP A 112 -1.70 -2.54 11.28
C ASP A 112 -0.63 -1.62 11.88
N ALA A 113 0.26 -1.10 11.05
CA ALA A 113 1.35 -0.22 11.45
C ALA A 113 1.21 1.22 10.95
N MET A 114 0.05 1.59 10.39
CA MET A 114 -0.14 2.90 9.77
C MET A 114 0.03 4.05 10.76
N PHE A 115 -0.42 3.86 11.99
CA PHE A 115 -0.38 4.87 13.05
C PHE A 115 0.36 4.36 14.30
N ALA A 116 1.20 3.39 14.11
CA ALA A 116 2.01 2.84 15.22
C ALA A 116 3.21 3.75 15.54
#